data_d592229032b7d2d8eb3b61ea770d8df5
#
_entry.id   d592229032b7d2d8eb3b61ea770d8df5
#
_cell.length_a   1.000
_cell.length_b   1.000
_cell.length_c   1.000
_cell.angle_alpha   90.00
_cell.angle_beta   90.00
_cell.angle_gamma   90.00
#
_symmetry.space_group_name_H-M   'P 1'
#
loop_
_entity.id
_entity.type
_entity.pdbx_description
1 polymer ?
#
loop_
_entity_poly.entity_id
_entity_poly.type
_entity_poly.pdbx_seq_one_letter_code
_entity_poly.pdbx_strand_id
1 'polypeptide(L)'
;VHVNHGLLRKGEPEQVIEVFRNQMNANLVYVDATDRFLDKLAGVDDPEKKRKIIGGEFIEVFAEEARKLDGIEFLAQGTIWPDILESEEGIKAHHNAGGLPEDMDFELVEPVRILFKDEVRVVGDELGLPHDMVYRQPFPGQGLGVRCPGAITRDRLEAVRESDAILREELDRKSTRLNSSHESPS
;
A
#
# COMPACT_ATOMS: atom_id res chain seq x y z
N VAL A 1 -9.24 -4.25 -7.10
CA VAL A 1 -9.88 -3.70 -5.89
C VAL A 1 -8.87 -2.82 -5.14
N HIS A 2 -9.26 -1.60 -4.77
CA HIS A 2 -8.50 -0.72 -3.89
C HIS A 2 -9.32 -0.43 -2.63
N VAL A 3 -8.76 -0.77 -1.47
CA VAL A 3 -9.42 -0.56 -0.18
C VAL A 3 -8.81 0.68 0.49
N ASN A 4 -9.60 1.72 0.63
CA ASN A 4 -9.27 2.85 1.49
C ASN A 4 -9.67 2.51 2.94
N HIS A 5 -8.70 2.17 3.74
CA HIS A 5 -8.89 1.87 5.17
C HIS A 5 -8.79 3.13 6.07
N GLY A 6 -8.75 4.32 5.49
CA GLY A 6 -8.65 5.59 6.22
C GLY A 6 -7.27 5.88 6.84
N LEU A 7 -6.32 4.96 6.78
CA LEU A 7 -4.99 5.10 7.36
C LEU A 7 -3.91 5.48 6.32
N LEU A 8 -4.34 5.80 5.10
CA LEU A 8 -3.46 6.22 4.00
C LEU A 8 -2.91 7.63 4.22
N ARG A 9 -1.86 7.95 3.47
CA ARG A 9 -1.28 9.29 3.41
C ARG A 9 -2.27 10.32 2.82
N LYS A 10 -2.00 11.59 3.07
CA LYS A 10 -2.76 12.69 2.50
C LYS A 10 -2.72 12.65 0.97
N GLY A 11 -3.88 12.67 0.32
CA GLY A 11 -4.04 12.63 -1.12
C GLY A 11 -3.75 11.29 -1.80
N GLU A 12 -3.37 10.25 -1.05
CA GLU A 12 -3.03 8.95 -1.64
C GLU A 12 -4.24 8.24 -2.26
N PRO A 13 -5.44 8.21 -1.66
CA PRO A 13 -6.62 7.62 -2.28
C PRO A 13 -6.98 8.26 -3.62
N GLU A 14 -6.93 9.59 -3.68
CA GLU A 14 -7.24 10.37 -4.87
C GLU A 14 -6.21 10.11 -5.98
N GLN A 15 -4.92 10.04 -5.62
CA GLN A 15 -3.84 9.72 -6.55
C GLN A 15 -4.01 8.32 -7.15
N VAL A 16 -4.38 7.33 -6.35
CA VAL A 16 -4.63 5.96 -6.86
C VAL A 16 -5.79 5.96 -7.85
N ILE A 17 -6.89 6.65 -7.54
CA ILE A 17 -8.03 6.74 -8.45
C ILE A 17 -7.62 7.43 -9.75
N GLU A 18 -6.90 8.55 -9.67
CA GLU A 18 -6.44 9.30 -10.85
C GLU A 18 -5.57 8.43 -11.75
N VAL A 19 -4.56 7.76 -11.22
CA VAL A 19 -3.64 6.96 -12.01
C VAL A 19 -4.33 5.73 -12.60
N PHE A 20 -4.96 4.92 -11.78
CA PHE A 20 -5.49 3.64 -12.25
C PHE A 20 -6.75 3.79 -13.08
N ARG A 21 -7.68 4.66 -12.70
CA ARG A 21 -8.93 4.82 -13.42
C ARG A 21 -8.80 5.74 -14.64
N ASN A 22 -8.18 6.92 -14.47
CA ASN A 22 -8.20 7.95 -15.50
C ASN A 22 -7.01 7.84 -16.47
N GLN A 23 -5.80 7.55 -15.97
CA GLN A 23 -4.61 7.46 -16.83
C GLN A 23 -4.44 6.07 -17.44
N MET A 24 -4.59 5.01 -16.64
CA MET A 24 -4.42 3.64 -17.10
C MET A 24 -5.71 2.99 -17.63
N ASN A 25 -6.85 3.64 -17.47
CA ASN A 25 -8.18 3.12 -17.83
C ASN A 25 -8.45 1.72 -17.23
N ALA A 26 -7.95 1.47 -16.04
CA ALA A 26 -8.15 0.21 -15.34
C ALA A 26 -9.56 0.11 -14.76
N ASN A 27 -10.11 -1.10 -14.73
CA ASN A 27 -11.37 -1.37 -14.04
C ASN A 27 -11.15 -1.35 -12.52
N LEU A 28 -11.13 -0.15 -11.93
CA LEU A 28 -10.86 0.06 -10.51
C LEU A 28 -12.14 -0.02 -9.68
N VAL A 29 -12.24 -1.03 -8.83
CA VAL A 29 -13.22 -1.09 -7.73
C VAL A 29 -12.61 -0.38 -6.52
N TYR A 30 -13.16 0.78 -6.17
CA TYR A 30 -12.74 1.56 -5.01
C TYR A 30 -13.71 1.34 -3.85
N VAL A 31 -13.18 0.97 -2.71
CA VAL A 31 -13.94 0.67 -1.49
C VAL A 31 -13.48 1.62 -0.38
N ASP A 32 -14.38 2.46 0.13
CA ASP A 32 -14.13 3.22 1.35
C ASP A 32 -14.60 2.43 2.57
N ALA A 33 -13.63 1.89 3.30
CA ALA A 33 -13.83 1.14 4.53
C ALA A 33 -13.32 1.90 5.77
N THR A 34 -13.12 3.22 5.65
CA THR A 34 -12.54 4.07 6.69
C THR A 34 -13.19 3.87 8.06
N ASP A 35 -14.53 3.97 8.13
CA ASP A 35 -15.24 3.85 9.40
C ASP A 35 -15.08 2.45 9.99
N ARG A 36 -15.18 1.42 9.17
CA ARG A 36 -15.05 0.01 9.57
C ARG A 36 -13.68 -0.26 10.23
N PHE A 37 -12.61 0.25 9.66
CA PHE A 37 -11.26 0.10 10.26
C PHE A 37 -11.11 0.92 11.53
N LEU A 38 -11.57 2.16 11.55
CA LEU A 38 -11.46 3.02 12.73
C LEU A 38 -12.27 2.49 13.91
N ASP A 39 -13.43 1.93 13.69
CA ASP A 39 -14.27 1.31 14.72
C ASP A 39 -13.58 0.10 15.36
N LYS A 40 -12.95 -0.76 14.54
CA LYS A 40 -12.19 -1.92 15.04
C LYS A 40 -10.90 -1.52 15.78
N LEU A 41 -10.35 -0.37 15.47
CA LEU A 41 -9.13 0.16 16.11
C LEU A 41 -9.42 1.05 17.33
N ALA A 42 -10.69 1.31 17.64
CA ALA A 42 -11.08 2.13 18.76
C ALA A 42 -10.52 1.57 20.08
N GLY A 43 -9.79 2.41 20.83
CA GLY A 43 -9.19 2.02 22.11
C GLY A 43 -7.97 1.07 22.02
N VAL A 44 -7.52 0.70 20.82
CA VAL A 44 -6.35 -0.15 20.62
C VAL A 44 -5.09 0.71 20.58
N ASP A 45 -4.21 0.57 21.56
CA ASP A 45 -2.96 1.32 21.68
C ASP A 45 -1.71 0.51 21.31
N ASP A 46 -1.74 -0.81 21.51
CA ASP A 46 -0.64 -1.71 21.19
C ASP A 46 -0.38 -1.81 19.67
N PRO A 47 0.86 -1.52 19.20
CA PRO A 47 1.16 -1.51 17.77
C PRO A 47 0.99 -2.87 17.08
N GLU A 48 1.27 -3.96 17.78
CA GLU A 48 1.17 -5.31 17.20
C GLU A 48 -0.29 -5.73 17.05
N LYS A 49 -1.13 -5.38 18.04
CA LYS A 49 -2.58 -5.57 17.91
C LYS A 49 -3.16 -4.76 16.77
N LYS A 50 -2.71 -3.50 16.59
CA LYS A 50 -3.11 -2.68 15.44
C LYS A 50 -2.77 -3.36 14.12
N ARG A 51 -1.54 -3.87 13.96
CA ARG A 51 -1.12 -4.58 12.74
C ARG A 51 -2.02 -5.77 12.43
N LYS A 52 -2.31 -6.59 13.44
CA LYS A 52 -3.17 -7.78 13.29
C LYS A 52 -4.59 -7.41 12.90
N ILE A 53 -5.17 -6.39 13.55
CA ILE A 53 -6.53 -5.91 13.23
C ILE A 53 -6.58 -5.36 11.81
N ILE A 54 -5.64 -4.48 11.44
CA ILE A 54 -5.61 -3.87 10.11
C ILE A 54 -5.42 -4.95 9.03
N GLY A 55 -4.49 -5.88 9.23
CA GLY A 55 -4.25 -6.96 8.28
C GLY A 55 -5.45 -7.88 8.11
N GLY A 56 -6.05 -8.34 9.22
CA GLY A 56 -7.23 -9.19 9.19
C GLY A 56 -8.43 -8.51 8.53
N GLU A 57 -8.70 -7.26 8.90
CA GLU A 57 -9.81 -6.51 8.34
C GLU A 57 -9.65 -6.24 6.85
N PHE A 58 -8.40 -5.95 6.41
CA PHE A 58 -8.10 -5.77 4.99
C PHE A 58 -8.46 -7.01 4.18
N ILE A 59 -8.10 -8.19 4.68
CA ILE A 59 -8.41 -9.47 4.03
C ILE A 59 -9.92 -9.69 3.95
N GLU A 60 -10.65 -9.41 5.03
CA GLU A 60 -12.12 -9.53 5.06
C GLU A 60 -12.77 -8.62 4.02
N VAL A 61 -12.43 -7.33 4.00
CA VAL A 61 -12.98 -6.36 3.04
C VAL A 61 -12.63 -6.75 1.61
N PHE A 62 -11.39 -7.17 1.37
CA PHE A 62 -10.94 -7.60 0.04
C PHE A 62 -11.74 -8.83 -0.43
N ALA A 63 -11.91 -9.83 0.44
CA ALA A 63 -12.64 -11.04 0.13
C ALA A 63 -14.14 -10.76 -0.15
N GLU A 64 -14.76 -9.87 0.64
CA GLU A 64 -16.15 -9.43 0.40
C GLU A 64 -16.31 -8.79 -0.98
N GLU A 65 -15.38 -7.95 -1.39
CA GLU A 65 -15.44 -7.30 -2.70
C GLU A 65 -15.10 -8.26 -3.85
N ALA A 66 -14.12 -9.14 -3.64
CA ALA A 66 -13.75 -10.13 -4.64
C ALA A 66 -14.89 -11.10 -4.95
N ARG A 67 -15.70 -11.49 -3.95
CA ARG A 67 -16.88 -12.35 -4.15
C ARG A 67 -18.00 -11.69 -4.98
N LYS A 68 -17.99 -10.36 -5.11
CA LYS A 68 -18.95 -9.62 -5.95
C LYS A 68 -18.54 -9.60 -7.44
N LEU A 69 -17.31 -10.03 -7.72
CA LEU A 69 -16.75 -10.04 -9.07
C LEU A 69 -16.88 -11.44 -9.66
N ASP A 70 -17.67 -11.58 -10.70
CA ASP A 70 -17.85 -12.84 -11.40
C ASP A 70 -16.66 -13.16 -12.32
N GLY A 71 -16.30 -14.45 -12.41
CA GLY A 71 -15.30 -14.94 -13.36
C GLY A 71 -13.86 -14.53 -13.08
N ILE A 72 -13.52 -14.21 -11.83
CA ILE A 72 -12.15 -13.94 -11.41
C ILE A 72 -11.46 -15.26 -11.07
N GLU A 73 -10.43 -15.60 -11.83
CA GLU A 73 -9.64 -16.83 -11.67
C GLU A 73 -8.25 -16.54 -11.07
N PHE A 74 -7.75 -15.32 -11.28
CA PHE A 74 -6.37 -14.98 -10.92
C PHE A 74 -6.30 -13.86 -9.86
N LEU A 75 -5.32 -14.00 -8.95
CA LEU A 75 -4.91 -12.93 -8.03
C LEU A 75 -3.48 -12.49 -8.37
N ALA A 76 -3.33 -11.24 -8.81
CA ALA A 76 -2.02 -10.65 -9.00
C ALA A 76 -1.44 -10.19 -7.66
N GLN A 77 -0.24 -10.61 -7.35
CA GLN A 77 0.48 -10.26 -6.12
C GLN A 77 1.84 -9.61 -6.45
N GLY A 78 2.16 -8.54 -5.75
CA GLY A 78 3.39 -7.77 -5.94
C GLY A 78 4.59 -8.31 -5.15
N THR A 79 4.69 -9.62 -4.95
CA THR A 79 5.83 -10.27 -4.31
C THR A 79 7.12 -9.98 -5.07
N ILE A 80 8.18 -9.59 -4.36
CA ILE A 80 9.51 -9.36 -4.92
C ILE A 80 10.54 -10.33 -4.33
N TRP A 81 11.73 -10.40 -4.92
CA TRP A 81 12.74 -11.35 -4.49
C TRP A 81 13.13 -11.25 -3.00
N PRO A 82 13.30 -10.05 -2.40
CA PRO A 82 13.53 -9.93 -0.96
C PRO A 82 12.46 -10.56 -0.09
N ASP A 83 11.18 -10.47 -0.46
CA ASP A 83 10.07 -11.07 0.30
C ASP A 83 10.21 -12.59 0.39
N ILE A 84 10.73 -13.20 -0.69
CA ILE A 84 10.98 -14.65 -0.73
C ILE A 84 12.15 -15.03 0.17
N LEU A 85 13.22 -14.22 0.17
CA LEU A 85 14.40 -14.48 1.00
C LEU A 85 14.12 -14.30 2.50
N GLU A 86 13.27 -13.35 2.86
CA GLU A 86 12.90 -13.04 4.25
C GLU A 86 11.86 -14.02 4.82
N SER A 87 11.16 -14.75 3.96
CA SER A 87 10.16 -15.72 4.38
C SER A 87 10.82 -17.01 4.85
N GLU A 88 10.91 -17.23 6.17
CA GLU A 88 11.44 -18.47 6.77
C GLU A 88 10.63 -19.72 6.38
N GLU A 89 9.39 -19.57 5.99
CA GLU A 89 8.49 -20.66 5.60
C GLU A 89 8.51 -20.96 4.09
N GLY A 90 9.34 -20.27 3.31
CA GLY A 90 9.52 -20.57 1.88
C GLY A 90 8.18 -20.70 1.13
N ILE A 91 8.08 -21.70 0.28
CA ILE A 91 6.97 -21.95 -0.65
C ILE A 91 5.58 -22.10 0.04
N LYS A 92 5.50 -22.44 1.32
CA LYS A 92 4.21 -22.68 2.01
C LYS A 92 3.40 -21.42 2.32
N ALA A 93 4.05 -20.30 2.55
CA ALA A 93 3.35 -19.03 2.79
C ALA A 93 2.67 -18.47 1.52
N HIS A 94 3.15 -18.88 0.35
CA HIS A 94 2.64 -18.40 -0.93
C HIS A 94 1.38 -19.15 -1.43
N HIS A 95 1.08 -20.32 -0.89
CA HIS A 95 -0.12 -21.07 -1.28
C HIS A 95 -1.40 -20.55 -0.63
N ASN A 96 -1.27 -19.69 0.38
CA ASN A 96 -2.43 -19.08 1.05
C ASN A 96 -2.37 -17.57 0.82
N ALA A 97 -2.65 -17.14 -0.39
CA ALA A 97 -2.70 -15.78 -0.92
C ALA A 97 -2.90 -14.68 0.17
N GLY A 98 -1.88 -14.43 0.99
CA GLY A 98 -1.94 -13.43 2.06
C GLY A 98 -2.98 -13.67 3.16
N GLY A 99 -3.48 -14.92 3.35
CA GLY A 99 -4.50 -15.25 4.35
C GLY A 99 -5.93 -15.10 3.85
N LEU A 100 -6.15 -15.10 2.53
CA LEU A 100 -7.50 -15.16 1.97
C LEU A 100 -8.25 -16.41 2.45
N PRO A 101 -9.58 -16.33 2.60
CA PRO A 101 -10.41 -17.48 2.97
C PRO A 101 -10.23 -18.67 2.03
N GLU A 102 -10.27 -19.88 2.58
CA GLU A 102 -10.06 -21.13 1.82
C GLU A 102 -11.10 -21.37 0.71
N ASP A 103 -12.22 -20.68 0.76
CA ASP A 103 -13.27 -20.72 -0.26
C ASP A 103 -12.95 -19.86 -1.50
N MET A 104 -11.82 -19.16 -1.49
CA MET A 104 -11.35 -18.33 -2.60
C MET A 104 -10.16 -19.01 -3.28
N ASP A 105 -10.45 -19.81 -4.30
CA ASP A 105 -9.46 -20.55 -5.06
C ASP A 105 -8.98 -19.71 -6.25
N PHE A 106 -7.98 -18.85 -5.98
CA PHE A 106 -7.33 -18.04 -7.02
C PHE A 106 -6.00 -18.65 -7.42
N GLU A 107 -5.72 -18.66 -8.73
CA GLU A 107 -4.37 -18.87 -9.22
C GLU A 107 -3.52 -17.60 -9.03
N LEU A 108 -2.36 -17.74 -8.37
CA LEU A 108 -1.46 -16.62 -8.12
C LEU A 108 -0.66 -16.23 -9.36
N VAL A 109 -0.65 -14.94 -9.67
CA VAL A 109 0.21 -14.33 -10.67
C VAL A 109 1.16 -13.35 -10.00
N GLU A 110 2.45 -13.65 -9.99
CA GLU A 110 3.51 -12.87 -9.34
C GLU A 110 4.53 -12.34 -10.37
N PRO A 111 4.19 -11.31 -11.13
CA PRO A 111 4.97 -10.88 -12.31
C PRO A 111 6.38 -10.40 -12.00
N VAL A 112 6.60 -9.90 -10.77
CA VAL A 112 7.85 -9.27 -10.33
C VAL A 112 8.61 -10.09 -9.29
N ARG A 113 8.22 -11.35 -9.10
CA ARG A 113 8.73 -12.24 -8.05
C ARG A 113 10.26 -12.39 -8.01
N ILE A 114 10.89 -12.35 -9.17
CA ILE A 114 12.34 -12.55 -9.33
C ILE A 114 13.13 -11.23 -9.31
N LEU A 115 12.46 -10.09 -9.17
CA LEU A 115 13.08 -8.78 -9.24
C LEU A 115 13.39 -8.23 -7.86
N PHE A 116 14.47 -7.45 -7.77
CA PHE A 116 14.72 -6.58 -6.64
C PHE A 116 13.93 -5.27 -6.77
N LYS A 117 13.79 -4.55 -5.66
CA LYS A 117 12.97 -3.34 -5.59
C LYS A 117 13.39 -2.27 -6.61
N ASP A 118 14.70 -2.16 -6.87
CA ASP A 118 15.24 -1.19 -7.82
C ASP A 118 14.86 -1.55 -9.25
N GLU A 119 14.89 -2.85 -9.59
CA GLU A 119 14.48 -3.36 -10.89
C GLU A 119 12.98 -3.17 -11.11
N VAL A 120 12.15 -3.37 -10.07
CA VAL A 120 10.71 -3.09 -10.13
C VAL A 120 10.44 -1.61 -10.43
N ARG A 121 11.26 -0.69 -9.90
CA ARG A 121 11.16 0.74 -10.22
C ARG A 121 11.46 1.03 -11.69
N VAL A 122 12.51 0.42 -12.24
CA VAL A 122 12.82 0.53 -13.66
C VAL A 122 11.67 0.03 -14.53
N VAL A 123 11.07 -1.10 -14.17
CA VAL A 123 9.87 -1.62 -14.86
C VAL A 123 8.71 -0.63 -14.75
N GLY A 124 8.51 0.00 -13.59
CA GLY A 124 7.48 1.02 -13.39
C GLY A 124 7.67 2.23 -14.31
N ASP A 125 8.89 2.74 -14.45
CA ASP A 125 9.23 3.83 -15.36
C ASP A 125 8.99 3.44 -16.82
N GLU A 126 9.43 2.26 -17.25
CA GLU A 126 9.21 1.74 -18.60
C GLU A 126 7.74 1.53 -18.95
N LEU A 127 6.91 1.22 -17.97
CA LEU A 127 5.45 1.13 -18.12
C LEU A 127 4.76 2.51 -18.13
N GLY A 128 5.50 3.60 -17.97
CA GLY A 128 4.98 4.96 -17.97
C GLY A 128 4.21 5.36 -16.72
N LEU A 129 4.47 4.70 -15.59
CA LEU A 129 3.90 5.14 -14.30
C LEU A 129 4.49 6.50 -13.89
N PRO A 130 3.70 7.35 -13.22
CA PRO A 130 4.21 8.63 -12.73
C PRO A 130 5.43 8.43 -11.82
N HIS A 131 6.49 9.22 -12.05
CA HIS A 131 7.74 9.13 -11.29
C HIS A 131 7.54 9.18 -9.77
N ASP A 132 6.67 10.08 -9.29
CA ASP A 132 6.36 10.21 -7.86
C ASP A 132 5.69 8.96 -7.27
N MET A 133 5.03 8.15 -8.09
CA MET A 133 4.46 6.89 -7.67
C MET A 133 5.54 5.80 -7.60
N VAL A 134 6.42 5.72 -8.60
CA VAL A 134 7.50 4.72 -8.70
C VAL A 134 8.54 4.92 -7.59
N TYR A 135 8.94 6.17 -7.34
CA TYR A 135 9.99 6.52 -6.37
C TYR A 135 9.48 7.04 -5.04
N ARG A 136 8.21 6.84 -4.77
CA ARG A 136 7.62 7.26 -3.48
C ARG A 136 8.40 6.71 -2.28
N GLN A 137 8.47 7.48 -1.22
CA GLN A 137 9.07 7.06 0.04
C GLN A 137 8.36 5.82 0.60
N PRO A 138 9.12 4.85 1.15
CA PRO A 138 8.57 3.64 1.74
C PRO A 138 7.44 3.95 2.75
N PHE A 139 6.39 3.15 2.69
CA PHE A 139 5.23 3.32 3.54
C PHE A 139 4.76 1.94 4.04
N PRO A 140 4.48 1.78 5.33
CA PRO A 140 4.01 0.49 5.84
C PRO A 140 2.65 0.14 5.27
N GLY A 141 2.43 -1.15 4.97
CA GLY A 141 1.15 -1.65 4.46
C GLY A 141 -0.04 -1.34 5.37
N GLN A 142 0.21 -1.26 6.69
CA GLN A 142 -0.78 -0.87 7.71
C GLN A 142 -1.03 0.65 7.78
N GLY A 143 -0.43 1.43 6.91
CA GLY A 143 -0.63 2.87 6.83
C GLY A 143 -0.12 3.64 8.06
N LEU A 144 -0.66 4.84 8.26
CA LEU A 144 -0.31 5.73 9.37
C LEU A 144 -0.80 5.23 10.73
N GLY A 145 -1.70 4.24 10.76
CA GLY A 145 -2.24 3.70 12.01
C GLY A 145 -1.19 3.16 12.96
N VAL A 146 -0.12 2.54 12.45
CA VAL A 146 1.00 2.03 13.27
C VAL A 146 1.97 3.15 13.70
N ARG A 147 1.92 4.30 13.06
CA ARG A 147 2.70 5.50 13.43
C ARG A 147 1.97 6.43 14.40
N CYS A 148 0.68 6.18 14.64
CA CYS A 148 -0.12 6.94 15.59
C CYS A 148 0.15 6.41 17.01
N PRO A 149 0.79 7.18 17.93
CA PRO A 149 1.03 6.75 19.30
C PRO A 149 -0.28 6.61 20.08
N GLY A 150 -0.39 5.54 20.90
CA GLY A 150 -1.60 5.25 21.66
C GLY A 150 -2.80 4.89 20.78
N ALA A 151 -4.00 4.96 21.32
CA ALA A 151 -5.22 4.66 20.58
C ALA A 151 -5.42 5.61 19.39
N ILE A 152 -5.90 5.07 18.27
CA ILE A 152 -6.19 5.84 17.07
C ILE A 152 -7.49 6.60 17.28
N THR A 153 -7.43 7.93 17.10
CA THR A 153 -8.60 8.79 16.96
C THR A 153 -8.48 9.56 15.65
N ARG A 154 -9.60 10.07 15.13
CA ARG A 154 -9.59 10.86 13.88
C ARG A 154 -8.63 12.05 13.97
N ASP A 155 -8.66 12.78 15.07
CA ASP A 155 -7.80 13.96 15.28
C ASP A 155 -6.32 13.60 15.33
N ARG A 156 -5.97 12.50 16.04
CA ARG A 156 -4.58 12.02 16.10
C ARG A 156 -4.09 11.53 14.76
N LEU A 157 -4.93 10.79 14.05
CA LEU A 157 -4.61 10.29 12.71
C LEU A 157 -4.39 11.45 11.75
N GLU A 158 -5.25 12.47 11.80
CA GLU A 158 -5.10 13.66 10.97
C GLU A 158 -3.82 14.44 11.31
N ALA A 159 -3.49 14.61 12.58
CA ALA A 159 -2.23 15.23 12.99
C ALA A 159 -1.01 14.46 12.47
N VAL A 160 -1.03 13.12 12.51
CA VAL A 160 0.04 12.28 11.94
C VAL A 160 0.10 12.41 10.43
N ARG A 161 -1.05 12.47 9.75
CA ARG A 161 -1.17 12.63 8.29
C ARG A 161 -0.60 13.96 7.81
N GLU A 162 -0.95 15.05 8.48
CA GLU A 162 -0.41 16.37 8.16
C GLU A 162 1.10 16.45 8.46
N SER A 163 1.56 15.88 9.56
CA SER A 163 2.98 15.83 9.90
C SER A 163 3.79 15.03 8.88
N ASP A 164 3.29 13.88 8.40
CA ASP A 164 3.92 13.09 7.34
C ASP A 164 3.97 13.88 6.02
N ALA A 165 2.92 14.63 5.70
CA ALA A 165 2.88 15.45 4.49
C ALA A 165 3.92 16.58 4.54
N ILE A 166 3.99 17.33 5.63
CA ILE A 166 4.97 18.41 5.84
C ILE A 166 6.40 17.84 5.78
N LEU A 167 6.66 16.74 6.47
CA LEU A 167 7.99 16.12 6.48
C LEU A 167 8.44 15.72 5.07
N ARG A 168 7.58 15.12 4.27
CA ARG A 168 7.89 14.73 2.90
C ARG A 168 8.18 15.94 2.02
N GLU A 169 7.33 16.95 2.10
CA GLU A 169 7.53 18.20 1.36
C GLU A 169 8.89 18.85 1.66
N GLU A 170 9.29 18.89 2.94
CA GLU A 170 10.59 19.43 3.35
C GLU A 170 11.78 18.57 2.87
N LEU A 171 11.63 17.25 2.86
CA LEU A 171 12.67 16.34 2.34
C LEU A 171 12.85 16.50 0.83
N ASP A 172 11.75 16.56 0.08
CA ASP A 172 11.77 16.73 -1.37
C ASP A 172 12.38 18.09 -1.76
N ARG A 173 12.02 19.15 -1.04
CA ARG A 173 12.58 20.48 -1.23
C ARG A 173 14.11 20.53 -0.98
N LYS A 174 14.60 19.81 0.03
CA LYS A 174 16.02 19.73 0.34
C LYS A 174 16.79 18.91 -0.71
N SER A 175 16.23 17.79 -1.14
CA SER A 175 16.82 16.95 -2.21
C SER A 175 16.99 17.72 -3.50
N THR A 176 15.98 18.49 -3.91
CA THR A 176 16.04 19.34 -5.10
C THR A 176 17.13 20.41 -5.00
N ARG A 177 17.30 21.04 -3.84
CA ARG A 177 18.36 22.05 -3.61
C ARG A 177 19.76 21.46 -3.65
N LEU A 178 19.96 20.25 -3.12
CA LEU A 178 21.26 19.56 -3.14
C LEU A 178 21.66 19.19 -4.56
N ASN A 179 20.72 18.70 -5.37
CA ASN A 179 20.98 18.36 -6.77
C ASN A 179 21.30 19.59 -7.62
N SER A 180 20.60 20.71 -7.43
CA SER A 180 20.86 21.96 -8.15
C SER A 180 22.19 22.62 -7.78
N SER A 181 22.76 22.34 -6.61
CA SER A 181 24.09 22.86 -6.21
C SER A 181 25.26 22.06 -6.79
N HIS A 182 25.04 20.90 -7.40
CA HIS A 182 26.05 20.09 -8.08
C HIS A 182 26.14 20.35 -9.58
N GLU A 183 25.20 21.07 -10.17
CA GLU A 183 25.29 21.59 -11.54
C GLU A 183 26.04 22.92 -11.53
N SER A 184 27.35 22.89 -11.28
CA SER A 184 28.22 24.04 -11.56
C SER A 184 28.49 24.06 -13.05
N PRO A 185 28.33 25.21 -13.74
CA PRO A 185 28.66 25.32 -15.16
C PRO A 185 30.15 25.21 -15.34
N SER A 186 30.57 24.31 -16.22
CA SER A 186 31.88 24.25 -16.81
C SER A 186 31.99 25.30 -17.92
#